data_4ebd06b2bdbcf77618cc3731e49f1211
#
_entry.id   4ebd06b2bdbcf77618cc3731e49f1211
#
_cell.length_a   1.000
_cell.length_b   1.000
_cell.length_c   1.000
_cell.angle_alpha   90.00
_cell.angle_beta   90.00
_cell.angle_gamma   90.00
#
_symmetry.space_group_name_H-M   'P 1'
#
loop_
_entity.id
_entity.type
_entity.pdbx_description
1 polymer ?
#
loop_
_entity_poly.entity_id
_entity_poly.type
_entity_poly.pdbx_seq_one_letter_code
_entity_poly.pdbx_strand_id
1 'polypeptide(L)'
;MRRLALLILCLATTAVNAAGFSEKDTPFNTRYKESPEEAAAREFAEQKTALPPLPDTQSGDWFDLYVSEDYGKQPKILLSSLQIMPSPDGSIRYILNVRSDKGHDNLTVEGLFCARSSFTYGKDKRSSYKVFGYGDTVNRRWIEPRKAEWKPIGSTFNKNDAMRAVLYQAFCVDGVPNTTEGLVKRLKERAGRYAPKMVRHDK
;
A
#
# COMPACT_ATOMS: atom_id res chain seq x y z
N MET A 1 -42.33 -66.00 44.50
CA MET A 1 -42.56 -64.67 43.90
C MET A 1 -41.21 -64.02 43.64
N ARG A 2 -40.75 -64.11 42.39
CA ARG A 2 -39.42 -63.60 41.94
C ARG A 2 -39.62 -62.20 41.39
N ARG A 3 -39.00 -61.19 42.03
CA ARG A 3 -38.94 -59.81 41.51
C ARG A 3 -37.78 -59.68 40.55
N LEU A 4 -38.06 -59.49 39.29
CA LEU A 4 -37.10 -59.22 38.23
C LEU A 4 -36.82 -57.74 38.25
N ALA A 5 -35.60 -57.35 38.65
CA ALA A 5 -35.13 -55.96 38.55
C ALA A 5 -34.52 -55.74 37.17
N LEU A 6 -35.19 -54.95 36.36
CA LEU A 6 -34.67 -54.48 35.06
C LEU A 6 -33.69 -53.32 35.27
N LEU A 7 -32.44 -53.60 35.07
CA LEU A 7 -31.39 -52.57 35.00
C LEU A 7 -31.45 -51.93 33.61
N ILE A 8 -31.95 -50.70 33.52
CA ILE A 8 -31.86 -49.87 32.30
C ILE A 8 -30.50 -49.25 32.31
N LEU A 9 -29.62 -49.74 31.44
CA LEU A 9 -28.29 -49.16 31.19
C LEU A 9 -28.45 -47.96 30.21
N CYS A 10 -28.48 -46.73 30.73
CA CYS A 10 -28.45 -45.53 29.90
C CYS A 10 -27.06 -45.39 29.27
N LEU A 11 -26.94 -45.75 28.01
CA LEU A 11 -25.78 -45.37 27.20
C LEU A 11 -25.87 -43.86 26.90
N ALA A 12 -25.17 -43.09 27.67
CA ALA A 12 -24.92 -41.69 27.34
C ALA A 12 -23.93 -41.67 26.15
N THR A 13 -24.45 -41.50 24.97
CA THR A 13 -23.63 -41.19 23.79
C THR A 13 -23.10 -39.75 23.93
N THR A 14 -21.89 -39.58 24.40
CA THR A 14 -21.18 -38.31 24.31
C THR A 14 -20.92 -38.07 22.83
N ALA A 15 -21.68 -37.14 22.22
CA ALA A 15 -21.35 -36.57 20.94
C ALA A 15 -20.01 -35.86 21.11
N VAL A 16 -18.95 -36.50 20.72
CA VAL A 16 -17.64 -35.82 20.52
C VAL A 16 -17.88 -34.90 19.36
N ASN A 17 -18.13 -33.61 19.67
CA ASN A 17 -17.94 -32.57 18.67
C ASN A 17 -16.44 -32.60 18.29
N ALA A 18 -16.13 -33.30 17.23
CA ALA A 18 -14.87 -33.10 16.55
C ALA A 18 -14.89 -31.62 16.13
N ALA A 19 -14.22 -30.78 16.94
CA ALA A 19 -13.90 -29.43 16.53
C ALA A 19 -13.11 -29.60 15.20
N GLY A 20 -13.82 -29.36 14.09
CA GLY A 20 -13.20 -29.45 12.79
C GLY A 20 -11.97 -28.55 12.81
N PHE A 21 -10.82 -29.10 12.48
CA PHE A 21 -9.64 -28.30 12.24
C PHE A 21 -10.07 -27.18 11.31
N SER A 22 -9.97 -25.94 11.79
CA SER A 22 -10.26 -24.78 10.95
C SER A 22 -9.34 -24.87 9.76
N GLU A 23 -9.89 -24.89 8.55
CA GLU A 23 -9.09 -24.86 7.32
C GLU A 23 -8.09 -23.70 7.28
N LYS A 24 -8.23 -22.72 8.18
CA LYS A 24 -7.35 -21.56 8.37
C LYS A 24 -5.99 -21.92 8.98
N ASP A 25 -5.90 -23.01 9.70
CA ASP A 25 -4.74 -23.31 10.55
C ASP A 25 -3.65 -24.14 9.86
N THR A 26 -3.87 -24.54 8.61
CA THR A 26 -2.86 -25.30 7.85
C THR A 26 -2.16 -24.41 6.82
N PRO A 27 -0.81 -24.26 6.90
CA PRO A 27 -0.04 -23.44 5.97
C PRO A 27 -0.09 -23.92 4.50
N PHE A 28 -0.66 -25.10 4.26
CA PHE A 28 -0.78 -25.72 2.94
C PHE A 28 -2.24 -25.84 2.45
N ASN A 29 -3.17 -25.16 3.10
CA ASN A 29 -4.57 -25.30 2.72
C ASN A 29 -4.92 -24.46 1.49
N THR A 30 -4.91 -25.07 0.33
CA THR A 30 -5.33 -24.47 -0.94
C THR A 30 -6.85 -24.25 -1.05
N ARG A 31 -7.66 -24.74 -0.08
CA ARG A 31 -9.12 -24.65 -0.06
C ARG A 31 -9.65 -23.54 0.84
N TYR A 32 -8.78 -22.78 1.51
CA TYR A 32 -9.25 -21.69 2.35
C TYR A 32 -10.03 -20.68 1.50
N LYS A 33 -11.29 -20.52 1.84
CA LYS A 33 -12.15 -19.49 1.29
C LYS A 33 -12.32 -18.40 2.35
N GLU A 34 -11.88 -17.22 2.03
CA GLU A 34 -12.09 -16.06 2.88
C GLU A 34 -13.57 -15.83 3.14
N SER A 35 -13.96 -15.60 4.40
CA SER A 35 -15.34 -15.25 4.74
C SER A 35 -15.68 -13.85 4.19
N PRO A 36 -16.98 -13.56 3.93
CA PRO A 36 -17.39 -12.23 3.51
C PRO A 36 -16.97 -11.11 4.48
N GLU A 37 -16.94 -11.43 5.78
CA GLU A 37 -16.51 -10.50 6.84
C GLU A 37 -15.00 -10.22 6.78
N GLU A 38 -14.19 -11.24 6.55
CA GLU A 38 -12.75 -11.08 6.36
C GLU A 38 -12.43 -10.32 5.07
N ALA A 39 -13.18 -10.59 4.00
CA ALA A 39 -13.06 -9.86 2.75
C ALA A 39 -13.43 -8.38 2.94
N ALA A 40 -14.52 -8.08 3.65
CA ALA A 40 -14.96 -6.72 3.96
C ALA A 40 -13.95 -5.98 4.86
N ALA A 41 -13.37 -6.67 5.86
CA ALA A 41 -12.34 -6.09 6.74
C ALA A 41 -11.03 -5.73 6.02
N ARG A 42 -10.78 -6.35 4.87
CA ARG A 42 -9.63 -6.05 4.01
C ARG A 42 -9.96 -5.08 2.89
N GLU A 43 -11.24 -4.71 2.77
CA GLU A 43 -11.63 -3.80 1.73
C GLU A 43 -11.01 -2.42 1.97
N PHE A 44 -10.30 -1.92 0.94
CA PHE A 44 -9.73 -0.59 0.98
C PHE A 44 -10.82 0.45 1.15
N ALA A 45 -10.72 1.24 2.21
CA ALA A 45 -11.58 2.39 2.43
C ALA A 45 -10.71 3.61 2.71
N GLU A 46 -10.69 4.54 1.77
CA GLU A 46 -9.91 5.77 1.87
C GLU A 46 -10.32 6.60 3.08
N GLN A 47 -9.36 6.97 3.90
CA GLN A 47 -9.57 7.91 4.99
C GLN A 47 -9.39 9.35 4.49
N LYS A 48 -10.38 10.18 4.79
CA LYS A 48 -10.29 11.61 4.53
C LYS A 48 -9.45 12.27 5.63
N THR A 49 -8.32 12.83 5.24
CA THR A 49 -7.44 13.60 6.13
C THR A 49 -7.27 15.00 5.57
N ALA A 50 -7.09 15.98 6.45
CA ALA A 50 -6.71 17.33 6.03
C ALA A 50 -5.36 17.29 5.32
N LEU A 51 -5.21 18.13 4.30
CA LEU A 51 -3.92 18.28 3.63
C LEU A 51 -2.92 18.93 4.59
N PRO A 52 -1.65 18.48 4.59
CA PRO A 52 -0.61 19.06 5.43
C PRO A 52 -0.33 20.51 5.01
N PRO A 53 0.33 21.32 5.85
CA PRO A 53 0.79 22.65 5.44
C PRO A 53 1.66 22.56 4.17
N LEU A 54 1.58 23.58 3.31
CA LEU A 54 2.43 23.64 2.12
C LEU A 54 3.88 23.79 2.55
N PRO A 55 4.78 22.86 2.20
CA PRO A 55 6.19 22.94 2.59
C PRO A 55 6.95 23.99 1.78
N ASP A 56 8.05 24.44 2.33
CA ASP A 56 9.05 25.18 1.57
C ASP A 56 9.82 24.24 0.67
N THR A 57 9.96 24.59 -0.61
CA THR A 57 10.68 23.77 -1.59
C THR A 57 12.21 23.89 -1.48
N GLN A 58 12.71 24.91 -0.77
CA GLN A 58 14.14 25.18 -0.61
C GLN A 58 14.70 24.66 0.72
N SER A 59 13.82 24.40 1.69
CA SER A 59 14.20 23.89 3.01
C SER A 59 13.44 22.59 3.32
N GLY A 60 13.98 21.80 4.23
CA GLY A 60 13.38 20.53 4.64
C GLY A 60 14.23 19.30 4.24
N ASP A 61 13.73 18.16 4.58
CA ASP A 61 14.39 16.87 4.37
C ASP A 61 13.98 16.21 3.03
N TRP A 62 14.18 16.98 1.96
CA TRP A 62 13.94 16.51 0.61
C TRP A 62 14.93 15.44 0.19
N PHE A 63 14.42 14.34 -0.33
CA PHE A 63 15.20 13.24 -0.88
C PHE A 63 15.02 13.16 -2.40
N ASP A 64 16.15 13.20 -3.15
CA ASP A 64 16.15 13.11 -4.59
C ASP A 64 15.82 11.69 -5.06
N LEU A 65 14.79 11.57 -5.89
CA LEU A 65 14.41 10.31 -6.51
C LEU A 65 15.13 10.15 -7.85
N TYR A 66 15.79 9.03 -8.05
CA TYR A 66 16.42 8.69 -9.30
C TYR A 66 15.49 7.85 -10.18
N VAL A 67 15.16 8.36 -11.34
CA VAL A 67 14.31 7.65 -12.32
C VAL A 67 15.17 7.01 -13.40
N SER A 68 15.88 7.83 -14.17
CA SER A 68 16.85 7.42 -15.20
C SER A 68 17.72 8.61 -15.58
N GLU A 69 18.81 8.35 -16.28
CA GLU A 69 19.71 9.43 -16.79
C GLU A 69 18.97 10.38 -17.77
N ASP A 70 18.02 9.85 -18.55
CA ASP A 70 17.26 10.61 -19.55
C ASP A 70 16.00 11.26 -18.99
N TYR A 71 15.76 11.17 -17.69
CA TYR A 71 14.57 11.77 -17.07
C TYR A 71 14.80 13.26 -16.81
N GLY A 72 14.32 14.10 -17.74
CA GLY A 72 14.55 15.54 -17.75
C GLY A 72 13.93 16.36 -16.61
N LYS A 73 13.39 15.70 -15.56
CA LYS A 73 12.81 16.34 -14.37
C LYS A 73 13.57 15.91 -13.13
N GLN A 74 13.47 16.72 -12.07
CA GLN A 74 14.10 16.46 -10.79
C GLN A 74 13.02 16.16 -9.72
N PRO A 75 12.61 14.89 -9.58
CA PRO A 75 11.63 14.53 -8.56
C PRO A 75 12.28 14.40 -7.19
N LYS A 76 11.64 14.99 -6.18
CA LYS A 76 12.03 14.92 -4.77
C LYS A 76 10.83 14.57 -3.91
N ILE A 77 11.05 13.78 -2.89
CA ILE A 77 10.03 13.44 -1.89
C ILE A 77 10.43 14.03 -0.54
N LEU A 78 9.47 14.62 0.16
CA LEU A 78 9.68 15.15 1.50
C LEU A 78 9.60 14.00 2.51
N LEU A 79 10.72 13.63 3.14
CA LEU A 79 10.78 12.45 4.02
C LEU A 79 9.89 12.59 5.24
N SER A 80 9.83 13.78 5.85
CA SER A 80 8.96 14.07 7.00
C SER A 80 7.45 14.01 6.68
N SER A 81 7.09 14.03 5.40
CA SER A 81 5.69 13.91 4.97
C SER A 81 5.21 12.46 4.80
N LEU A 82 6.13 11.49 4.88
CA LEU A 82 5.78 10.09 4.72
C LEU A 82 4.89 9.62 5.88
N GLN A 83 3.75 9.05 5.54
CA GLN A 83 2.79 8.52 6.50
C GLN A 83 2.15 7.24 5.97
N ILE A 84 2.10 6.21 6.82
CA ILE A 84 1.32 5.01 6.55
C ILE A 84 -0.06 5.22 7.15
N MET A 85 -1.10 5.18 6.32
CA MET A 85 -2.46 5.30 6.77
C MET A 85 -2.90 4.03 7.50
N PRO A 86 -3.64 4.15 8.63
CA PRO A 86 -4.14 2.98 9.32
C PRO A 86 -5.15 2.20 8.48
N SER A 87 -5.34 0.91 8.82
CA SER A 87 -6.38 0.08 8.19
C SER A 87 -7.77 0.71 8.42
N PRO A 88 -8.70 0.65 7.45
CA PRO A 88 -8.63 -0.10 6.19
C PRO A 88 -8.01 0.66 5.00
N ASP A 89 -7.53 1.90 5.15
CA ASP A 89 -6.89 2.66 4.08
C ASP A 89 -5.54 2.00 3.68
N GLY A 90 -4.58 1.93 4.60
CA GLY A 90 -3.29 1.29 4.37
C GLY A 90 -2.45 1.91 3.25
N SER A 91 -2.87 3.06 2.69
CA SER A 91 -2.08 3.77 1.68
C SER A 91 -0.93 4.53 2.33
N ILE A 92 0.07 4.84 1.52
CA ILE A 92 1.22 5.67 1.92
C ILE A 92 0.96 7.07 1.38
N ARG A 93 0.92 8.07 2.28
CA ARG A 93 0.78 9.48 1.92
C ARG A 93 2.13 10.15 1.92
N TYR A 94 2.35 11.08 0.99
CA TYR A 94 3.59 11.82 0.87
C TYR A 94 3.42 13.12 0.10
N ILE A 95 4.39 14.02 0.25
CA ILE A 95 4.53 15.21 -0.58
C ILE A 95 5.66 15.00 -1.56
N LEU A 96 5.37 15.28 -2.82
CA LEU A 96 6.30 15.16 -3.93
C LEU A 96 6.51 16.53 -4.55
N ASN A 97 7.75 16.85 -4.90
CA ASN A 97 8.11 17.97 -5.74
C ASN A 97 8.75 17.46 -7.02
N VAL A 98 8.14 17.73 -8.16
CA VAL A 98 8.72 17.38 -9.45
C VAL A 98 9.15 18.66 -10.14
N ARG A 99 10.41 19.04 -9.94
CA ARG A 99 10.97 20.22 -10.57
C ARG A 99 11.14 20.00 -12.05
N SER A 100 10.60 20.93 -12.85
CA SER A 100 10.70 20.89 -14.29
C SER A 100 12.12 21.24 -14.76
N ASP A 101 12.41 20.94 -16.02
CA ASP A 101 13.64 21.37 -16.72
C ASP A 101 13.84 22.90 -16.74
N LYS A 102 12.74 23.66 -16.65
CA LYS A 102 12.72 25.11 -16.54
C LYS A 102 12.89 25.64 -15.11
N GLY A 103 13.10 24.76 -14.14
CA GLY A 103 13.32 25.12 -12.74
C GLY A 103 12.05 25.42 -11.94
N HIS A 104 10.84 25.16 -12.47
CA HIS A 104 9.60 25.35 -11.74
C HIS A 104 9.28 24.17 -10.84
N ASP A 105 9.04 24.44 -9.58
CA ASP A 105 8.62 23.45 -8.60
C ASP A 105 7.14 23.09 -8.80
N ASN A 106 6.83 21.79 -8.84
CA ASN A 106 5.47 21.27 -8.93
C ASN A 106 5.23 20.36 -7.73
N LEU A 107 4.64 20.95 -6.70
CA LEU A 107 4.29 20.24 -5.48
C LEU A 107 2.97 19.46 -5.65
N THR A 108 2.95 18.24 -5.16
CA THR A 108 1.73 17.44 -5.04
C THR A 108 1.67 16.71 -3.70
N VAL A 109 0.49 16.59 -3.12
CA VAL A 109 0.18 15.62 -2.07
C VAL A 109 -0.40 14.40 -2.76
N GLU A 110 0.27 13.28 -2.61
CA GLU A 110 -0.14 12.03 -3.24
C GLU A 110 -0.32 10.91 -2.22
N GLY A 111 -1.07 9.91 -2.63
CA GLY A 111 -1.15 8.62 -1.94
C GLY A 111 -0.79 7.50 -2.89
N LEU A 112 -0.16 6.46 -2.35
CA LEU A 112 0.17 5.24 -3.07
C LEU A 112 -0.42 4.05 -2.32
N PHE A 113 -1.29 3.33 -2.99
CA PHE A 113 -1.88 2.09 -2.50
C PHE A 113 -1.14 0.90 -3.09
N CYS A 114 -0.62 0.03 -2.22
CA CYS A 114 0.04 -1.20 -2.60
C CYS A 114 -0.95 -2.36 -2.54
N ALA A 115 -1.23 -3.00 -3.66
CA ALA A 115 -2.01 -4.22 -3.68
C ALA A 115 -1.28 -5.34 -2.92
N ARG A 116 -1.98 -6.03 -2.03
CA ARG A 116 -1.37 -7.06 -1.15
C ARG A 116 -0.99 -8.35 -1.87
N SER A 117 -1.57 -8.60 -3.05
CA SER A 117 -1.29 -9.82 -3.82
C SER A 117 -1.47 -9.57 -5.31
N SER A 118 -0.54 -10.10 -6.11
CA SER A 118 -0.67 -10.20 -7.56
C SER A 118 -1.63 -11.32 -7.99
N PHE A 119 -2.12 -12.14 -7.04
CA PHE A 119 -2.93 -13.34 -7.30
C PHE A 119 -4.40 -13.19 -6.95
N THR A 120 -4.91 -12.00 -6.67
CA THR A 120 -6.35 -11.81 -6.50
C THR A 120 -7.05 -11.94 -7.85
N TYR A 121 -7.45 -13.17 -8.16
CA TYR A 121 -8.39 -13.44 -9.24
C TYR A 121 -9.71 -12.72 -8.94
N GLY A 122 -10.05 -11.73 -9.77
CA GLY A 122 -11.43 -11.38 -10.01
C GLY A 122 -11.98 -10.04 -9.55
N LYS A 123 -11.33 -9.24 -8.69
CA LYS A 123 -11.67 -7.82 -8.46
C LYS A 123 -10.40 -7.05 -8.10
N ASP A 124 -9.69 -6.71 -9.11
CA ASP A 124 -8.32 -6.19 -9.05
C ASP A 124 -8.25 -4.80 -8.46
N LYS A 125 -7.97 -4.70 -7.20
CA LYS A 125 -7.37 -3.49 -6.67
C LYS A 125 -5.88 -3.54 -7.00
N ARG A 126 -5.54 -3.06 -8.18
CA ARG A 126 -4.14 -2.88 -8.58
C ARG A 126 -3.49 -1.81 -7.72
N SER A 127 -2.19 -1.94 -7.50
CA SER A 127 -1.42 -0.84 -6.92
C SER A 127 -1.71 0.43 -7.70
N SER A 128 -2.08 1.48 -6.97
CA SER A 128 -2.60 2.70 -7.57
C SER A 128 -2.10 3.93 -6.82
N TYR A 129 -2.18 5.06 -7.45
CA TYR A 129 -1.87 6.35 -6.84
C TYR A 129 -3.04 7.31 -6.98
N LYS A 130 -3.08 8.30 -6.10
CA LYS A 130 -4.06 9.40 -6.15
C LYS A 130 -3.38 10.69 -5.78
N VAL A 131 -3.71 11.76 -6.50
CA VAL A 131 -3.31 13.13 -6.17
C VAL A 131 -4.43 13.76 -5.34
N PHE A 132 -4.09 14.22 -4.15
CA PHE A 132 -5.02 14.89 -3.22
C PHE A 132 -4.97 16.40 -3.35
N GLY A 133 -3.83 16.96 -3.74
CA GLY A 133 -3.66 18.39 -3.88
C GLY A 133 -2.47 18.76 -4.75
N TYR A 134 -2.61 19.88 -5.43
CA TYR A 134 -1.55 20.56 -6.18
C TYR A 134 -1.11 21.80 -5.42
N GLY A 135 0.17 22.02 -5.25
CA GLY A 135 0.71 23.16 -4.52
C GLY A 135 0.68 24.44 -5.34
N ASP A 136 -0.03 25.43 -4.86
CA ASP A 136 0.05 26.82 -5.31
C ASP A 136 1.05 27.55 -4.42
N THR A 137 2.31 27.56 -4.84
CA THR A 137 3.42 28.15 -4.06
C THR A 137 3.32 29.66 -3.93
N VAL A 138 2.65 30.32 -4.88
CA VAL A 138 2.45 31.78 -4.88
C VAL A 138 1.46 32.20 -3.78
N ASN A 139 0.32 31.51 -3.72
CA ASN A 139 -0.73 31.80 -2.73
C ASN A 139 -0.59 30.95 -1.47
N ARG A 140 0.45 30.11 -1.36
CA ARG A 140 0.76 29.25 -0.22
C ARG A 140 -0.41 28.37 0.21
N ARG A 141 -1.06 27.72 -0.74
CA ARG A 141 -2.21 26.86 -0.50
C ARG A 141 -2.17 25.61 -1.40
N TRP A 142 -2.94 24.60 -1.00
CA TRP A 142 -3.23 23.47 -1.86
C TRP A 142 -4.47 23.75 -2.71
N ILE A 143 -4.44 23.27 -3.95
CA ILE A 143 -5.60 23.25 -4.86
C ILE A 143 -6.02 21.79 -4.96
N GLU A 144 -7.19 21.46 -4.44
CA GLU A 144 -7.75 20.13 -4.53
C GLU A 144 -8.31 19.86 -5.94
N PRO A 145 -8.00 18.69 -6.53
CA PRO A 145 -8.55 18.33 -7.83
C PRO A 145 -10.07 18.09 -7.72
N ARG A 146 -10.84 18.57 -8.68
CA ARG A 146 -12.32 18.40 -8.71
C ARG A 146 -12.76 16.94 -8.71
N LYS A 147 -11.96 16.07 -9.35
CA LYS A 147 -12.17 14.62 -9.42
C LYS A 147 -10.85 13.93 -9.08
N ALA A 148 -10.65 13.65 -7.80
CA ALA A 148 -9.49 12.91 -7.34
C ALA A 148 -9.82 11.42 -7.33
N GLU A 149 -9.26 10.67 -8.26
CA GLU A 149 -9.50 9.23 -8.40
C GLU A 149 -8.20 8.45 -8.24
N TRP A 150 -8.31 7.23 -7.72
CA TRP A 150 -7.20 6.29 -7.69
C TRP A 150 -6.94 5.76 -9.10
N LYS A 151 -5.73 5.99 -9.60
CA LYS A 151 -5.29 5.57 -10.92
C LYS A 151 -4.31 4.42 -10.79
N PRO A 152 -4.49 3.31 -11.54
CA PRO A 152 -3.52 2.22 -11.52
C PRO A 152 -2.13 2.72 -11.88
N ILE A 153 -1.12 2.24 -11.19
CA ILE A 153 0.27 2.49 -11.56
C ILE A 153 0.52 1.66 -12.83
N GLY A 154 0.88 2.34 -13.89
CA GLY A 154 1.19 1.72 -15.15
C GLY A 154 2.38 0.77 -15.06
N SER A 155 2.59 0.00 -16.12
CA SER A 155 3.79 -0.83 -16.28
C SER A 155 5.05 0.04 -16.10
N THR A 156 6.11 -0.54 -15.52
CA THR A 156 7.43 0.10 -15.41
C THR A 156 7.99 0.58 -16.75
N PHE A 157 7.42 0.10 -17.85
CA PHE A 157 7.74 0.52 -19.21
C PHE A 157 6.96 1.76 -19.66
N ASN A 158 5.96 2.22 -18.91
CA ASN A 158 5.22 3.43 -19.26
C ASN A 158 6.03 4.65 -18.82
N LYS A 159 6.62 5.35 -19.77
CA LYS A 159 7.41 6.58 -19.53
C LYS A 159 6.64 7.66 -18.75
N ASN A 160 5.32 7.71 -18.87
CA ASN A 160 4.49 8.68 -18.17
C ASN A 160 4.39 8.42 -16.66
N ASP A 161 4.61 7.18 -16.23
CA ASP A 161 4.54 6.78 -14.81
C ASP A 161 5.87 6.32 -14.24
N ALA A 162 6.98 6.58 -14.94
CA ALA A 162 8.31 6.11 -14.57
C ALA A 162 8.69 6.50 -13.12
N MET A 163 8.40 7.73 -12.70
CA MET A 163 8.66 8.18 -11.35
C MET A 163 7.83 7.41 -10.31
N ARG A 164 6.53 7.15 -10.60
CA ARG A 164 5.68 6.37 -9.69
C ARG A 164 6.07 4.89 -9.66
N ALA A 165 6.67 4.39 -10.73
CA ALA A 165 7.27 3.06 -10.73
C ALA A 165 8.45 2.96 -9.75
N VAL A 166 9.26 4.00 -9.62
CA VAL A 166 10.34 4.07 -8.60
C VAL A 166 9.75 4.02 -7.19
N LEU A 167 8.71 4.80 -6.92
CA LEU A 167 8.02 4.78 -5.63
C LEU A 167 7.35 3.42 -5.35
N TYR A 168 6.76 2.80 -6.36
CA TYR A 168 6.22 1.44 -6.24
C TYR A 168 7.31 0.43 -5.86
N GLN A 169 8.47 0.48 -6.51
CA GLN A 169 9.61 -0.38 -6.17
C GLN A 169 10.08 -0.16 -4.72
N ALA A 170 10.12 1.10 -4.28
CA ALA A 170 10.53 1.41 -2.92
C ALA A 170 9.52 1.00 -1.86
N PHE A 171 8.24 1.19 -2.11
CA PHE A 171 7.21 1.06 -1.07
C PHE A 171 6.44 -0.26 -1.11
N CYS A 172 6.15 -0.79 -2.30
CA CYS A 172 5.22 -1.90 -2.46
C CYS A 172 5.91 -3.26 -2.64
N VAL A 173 7.09 -3.28 -3.27
CA VAL A 173 7.81 -4.54 -3.48
C VAL A 173 8.26 -5.10 -2.13
N ASP A 174 8.00 -6.37 -1.89
CA ASP A 174 8.19 -7.08 -0.61
C ASP A 174 7.27 -6.60 0.53
N GLY A 175 6.10 -6.04 0.18
CA GLY A 175 5.11 -5.54 1.14
C GLY A 175 5.46 -4.16 1.71
N VAL A 176 4.47 -3.46 2.24
CA VAL A 176 4.64 -2.16 2.88
C VAL A 176 5.32 -2.34 4.24
N PRO A 177 6.38 -1.58 4.58
CA PRO A 177 6.94 -1.57 5.92
C PRO A 177 5.90 -1.18 6.98
N ASN A 178 6.05 -1.69 8.18
CA ASN A 178 5.11 -1.39 9.28
C ASN A 178 5.35 -0.01 9.92
N THR A 179 6.48 0.64 9.62
CA THR A 179 6.87 1.93 10.22
C THR A 179 7.31 2.93 9.15
N THR A 180 7.18 4.21 9.48
CA THR A 180 7.65 5.31 8.61
C THR A 180 9.17 5.28 8.43
N GLU A 181 9.92 4.93 9.47
CA GLU A 181 11.38 4.77 9.40
C GLU A 181 11.76 3.66 8.42
N GLY A 182 10.98 2.58 8.40
CA GLY A 182 11.12 1.50 7.43
C GLY A 182 10.89 1.96 5.98
N LEU A 183 9.89 2.85 5.77
CA LEU A 183 9.66 3.48 4.46
C LEU A 183 10.83 4.35 4.04
N VAL A 184 11.32 5.23 4.94
CA VAL A 184 12.47 6.10 4.68
C VAL A 184 13.71 5.28 4.34
N LYS A 185 13.98 4.21 5.10
CA LYS A 185 15.11 3.31 4.84
C LYS A 185 15.00 2.69 3.45
N ARG A 186 13.85 2.10 3.11
CA ARG A 186 13.64 1.48 1.79
C ARG A 186 13.73 2.49 0.65
N LEU A 187 13.21 3.69 0.84
CA LEU A 187 13.29 4.75 -0.16
C LEU A 187 14.76 5.09 -0.47
N LYS A 188 15.58 5.28 0.58
CA LYS A 188 17.00 5.54 0.41
C LYS A 188 17.76 4.40 -0.25
N GLU A 189 17.38 3.16 0.04
CA GLU A 189 18.00 1.96 -0.53
C GLU A 189 17.61 1.71 -2.00
N ARG A 190 16.39 2.07 -2.40
CA ARG A 190 15.83 1.62 -3.69
C ARG A 190 15.51 2.73 -4.68
N ALA A 191 15.40 3.97 -4.23
CA ALA A 191 14.96 5.09 -5.05
C ALA A 191 16.02 6.18 -5.25
N GLY A 192 17.18 6.09 -4.61
CA GLY A 192 18.29 7.02 -4.79
C GLY A 192 19.15 6.69 -6.02
N ARG A 193 19.97 7.65 -6.46
CA ARG A 193 20.84 7.49 -7.64
C ARG A 193 21.79 6.29 -7.56
N TYR A 194 22.22 5.94 -6.36
CA TYR A 194 23.13 4.83 -6.11
C TYR A 194 22.42 3.57 -5.59
N ALA A 195 21.10 3.55 -5.67
CA ALA A 195 20.37 2.35 -5.31
C ALA A 195 20.78 1.20 -6.24
N PRO A 196 21.02 0.00 -5.69
CA PRO A 196 21.35 -1.16 -6.52
C PRO A 196 20.19 -1.42 -7.48
N LYS A 197 20.50 -1.49 -8.77
CA LYS A 197 19.50 -1.88 -9.76
C LYS A 197 19.03 -3.29 -9.42
N MET A 198 17.76 -3.46 -9.11
CA MET A 198 17.21 -4.81 -8.95
C MET A 198 17.29 -5.51 -10.30
N VAL A 199 18.22 -6.45 -10.42
CA VAL A 199 18.33 -7.32 -11.60
C VAL A 199 17.12 -8.25 -11.55
N ARG A 200 16.13 -8.04 -12.41
CA ARG A 200 15.10 -9.03 -12.66
C ARG A 200 15.77 -10.23 -13.31
N HIS A 201 15.83 -11.33 -12.60
CA HIS A 201 16.02 -12.62 -13.23
C HIS A 201 14.68 -13.02 -13.85
N ASP A 202 14.45 -12.59 -15.09
CA ASP A 202 13.39 -13.16 -15.91
C ASP A 202 13.79 -14.61 -16.20
N LYS A 203 13.07 -15.54 -15.55
CA LYS A 203 13.09 -16.96 -15.90
C LYS A 203 11.91 -17.25 -16.80
#